data_6c269611d35f0dfb937ba82469ec069e
#
_entry.id   6c269611d35f0dfb937ba82469ec069e
#
_cell.length_a   1.000
_cell.length_b   1.000
_cell.length_c   1.000
_cell.angle_alpha   90.00
_cell.angle_beta   90.00
_cell.angle_gamma   90.00
#
_symmetry.space_group_name_H-M   'P 1'
#
loop_
_entity.id
_entity.type
_entity.pdbx_description
1 polymer ?
#
loop_
_entity_poly.entity_id
_entity_poly.type
_entity_poly.pdbx_seq_one_letter_code
_entity_poly.pdbx_strand_id
1 'polypeptide(L)'
;MKREDQNFKLKQIAPFASKIWLSSPTMHGDEIKYIIEAYESNWMSTVGKNINEVERLACEKIGCRYAVALSAGTAALHMAVRLAGVKSGDKVFCSDMTFDATVNPIVYEGGVPVFIDTEYDTWNMDPVALEKAFEIYPEVRVVVVAHLYGTPGKIDEIRAICRKYNAIIIEDAAESLGASYKGVQTGTFGHYNAISFNGNKIITGSSGGMLLTDDLEAANKVRKWSTQSRENAPWYQHEELGYNYRMSNVIAGVVRGQFPYLAEHIAQKKAIYERYKQGFKDLPVTMNPFDAKHSEPNYWLSCLLIDEDAMCKQVRGEYEALYIRESGKSCPTEILEKLAQYNAEGRPIWKPMHMQPIYRMNGFVTREGNGLSLIHISEPTRLGMIS
;
A
#
# COMPACT_ATOMS: atom_id res chain seq x y z
N MET A 1 39.26 28.67 8.05
CA MET A 1 39.10 27.97 9.33
C MET A 1 39.14 26.47 9.02
N LYS A 2 40.17 25.79 9.47
CA LYS A 2 40.33 24.33 9.29
C LYS A 2 39.25 23.65 10.16
N ARG A 3 38.35 22.84 9.55
CA ARG A 3 37.51 21.94 10.31
C ARG A 3 38.44 20.88 10.91
N GLU A 4 38.58 20.91 12.22
CA GLU A 4 39.22 19.83 12.98
C GLU A 4 38.46 18.54 12.72
N ASP A 5 39.21 17.50 12.33
CA ASP A 5 38.74 16.12 12.26
C ASP A 5 38.19 15.71 13.63
N GLN A 6 36.90 15.84 13.83
CA GLN A 6 36.21 15.14 14.90
C GLN A 6 36.27 13.67 14.55
N ASN A 7 37.27 12.97 15.09
CA ASN A 7 37.33 11.52 15.14
C ASN A 7 36.06 11.00 15.85
N PHE A 8 34.99 10.82 15.12
CA PHE A 8 33.85 10.01 15.56
C PHE A 8 34.40 8.59 15.76
N LYS A 9 34.82 8.28 16.97
CA LYS A 9 34.97 6.89 17.40
C LYS A 9 33.59 6.28 17.32
N LEU A 10 33.26 5.67 16.17
CA LEU A 10 32.13 4.78 16.03
C LEU A 10 32.22 3.80 17.20
N LYS A 11 31.34 3.93 18.20
CA LYS A 11 31.15 2.86 19.18
C LYS A 11 30.93 1.61 18.36
N GLN A 12 31.77 0.61 18.53
CA GLN A 12 31.53 -0.70 17.88
C GLN A 12 30.22 -1.24 18.44
N ILE A 13 29.15 -1.00 17.69
CA ILE A 13 27.84 -1.57 18.00
C ILE A 13 27.92 -3.03 17.53
N ALA A 14 27.70 -3.97 18.44
CA ALA A 14 27.59 -5.37 18.07
C ALA A 14 26.33 -5.60 17.24
N PRO A 15 26.36 -6.53 16.27
CA PRO A 15 25.17 -6.95 15.56
C PRO A 15 24.09 -7.47 16.53
N PHE A 16 22.83 -7.28 16.18
CA PHE A 16 21.71 -7.81 16.97
C PHE A 16 21.79 -9.34 17.05
N ALA A 17 21.52 -9.90 18.22
CA ALA A 17 21.56 -11.35 18.46
C ALA A 17 20.52 -12.12 17.61
N SER A 18 19.37 -11.51 17.34
CA SER A 18 18.34 -12.02 16.42
C SER A 18 18.10 -11.04 15.28
N LYS A 19 17.65 -11.56 14.15
CA LYS A 19 17.34 -10.72 12.98
C LYS A 19 16.18 -9.77 13.28
N ILE A 20 16.40 -8.49 13.02
CA ILE A 20 15.34 -7.50 13.01
C ILE A 20 14.75 -7.44 11.60
N TRP A 21 13.51 -7.85 11.46
CA TRP A 21 12.79 -7.86 10.20
C TRP A 21 12.18 -6.49 9.91
N LEU A 22 12.08 -6.12 8.65
CA LEU A 22 11.50 -4.83 8.22
C LEU A 22 10.05 -4.67 8.68
N SER A 23 9.24 -5.69 8.54
CA SER A 23 7.85 -5.70 9.00
C SER A 23 7.40 -7.14 9.25
N SER A 24 7.59 -7.62 10.45
CA SER A 24 7.12 -8.93 10.89
C SER A 24 5.75 -8.81 11.58
N PRO A 25 4.90 -9.84 11.49
CA PRO A 25 3.68 -9.87 12.27
C PRO A 25 3.95 -9.94 13.77
N THR A 26 3.04 -9.39 14.56
CA THR A 26 3.04 -9.49 16.03
C THR A 26 1.75 -10.15 16.47
N MET A 27 1.86 -11.28 17.18
CA MET A 27 0.71 -12.01 17.73
C MET A 27 0.51 -11.65 19.20
N HIS A 28 -0.74 -11.56 19.61
CA HIS A 28 -1.13 -11.15 20.97
C HIS A 28 -1.71 -12.31 21.82
N GLY A 29 -2.05 -13.42 21.18
CA GLY A 29 -2.63 -14.60 21.82
C GLY A 29 -4.15 -14.72 21.64
N ASP A 30 -4.86 -13.64 21.44
CA ASP A 30 -6.31 -13.67 21.19
C ASP A 30 -6.67 -14.34 19.86
N GLU A 31 -5.80 -14.30 18.89
CA GLU A 31 -5.97 -14.91 17.57
C GLU A 31 -6.23 -16.42 17.68
N ILE A 32 -5.47 -17.11 18.57
CA ILE A 32 -5.57 -18.55 18.76
C ILE A 32 -6.97 -18.95 19.27
N LYS A 33 -7.58 -18.11 20.12
CA LYS A 33 -8.93 -18.32 20.62
C LYS A 33 -9.96 -18.41 19.50
N TYR A 34 -9.88 -17.52 18.51
CA TYR A 34 -10.79 -17.49 17.37
C TYR A 34 -10.49 -18.58 16.33
N ILE A 35 -9.24 -19.02 16.22
CA ILE A 35 -8.87 -20.20 15.43
C ILE A 35 -9.49 -21.45 16.05
N ILE A 36 -9.38 -21.62 17.36
CA ILE A 36 -9.97 -22.74 18.11
C ILE A 36 -11.50 -22.70 17.98
N GLU A 37 -12.15 -21.52 18.12
CA GLU A 37 -13.60 -21.38 17.93
C GLU A 37 -14.03 -21.86 16.53
N ALA A 38 -13.27 -21.54 15.47
CA ALA A 38 -13.57 -22.03 14.13
C ALA A 38 -13.41 -23.56 14.02
N TYR A 39 -12.38 -24.12 14.64
CA TYR A 39 -12.11 -25.56 14.66
C TYR A 39 -13.18 -26.34 15.41
N GLU A 40 -13.50 -25.94 16.66
CA GLU A 40 -14.47 -26.62 17.53
C GLU A 40 -15.89 -26.56 16.97
N SER A 41 -16.27 -25.44 16.34
CA SER A 41 -17.56 -25.31 15.65
C SER A 41 -17.63 -26.01 14.30
N ASN A 42 -16.53 -26.61 13.83
CA ASN A 42 -16.36 -27.23 12.52
C ASN A 42 -16.62 -26.30 11.32
N TRP A 43 -16.52 -24.97 11.51
CA TRP A 43 -16.63 -23.97 10.46
C TRP A 43 -15.25 -23.59 9.90
N MET A 44 -14.53 -24.61 9.41
CA MET A 44 -13.21 -24.48 8.77
C MET A 44 -13.32 -24.18 7.27
N SER A 45 -14.18 -23.25 6.90
CA SER A 45 -14.53 -22.94 5.51
C SER A 45 -14.61 -21.43 5.27
N THR A 46 -15.17 -21.03 4.15
CA THR A 46 -15.42 -19.62 3.77
C THR A 46 -16.76 -19.08 4.30
N VAL A 47 -17.33 -19.74 5.27
CA VAL A 47 -18.53 -19.35 6.03
C VAL A 47 -18.24 -19.50 7.51
N GLY A 48 -18.72 -18.58 8.36
CA GLY A 48 -18.59 -18.70 9.80
C GLY A 48 -18.65 -17.37 10.52
N LYS A 49 -18.72 -17.45 11.85
CA LYS A 49 -18.91 -16.31 12.75
C LYS A 49 -17.77 -15.28 12.66
N ASN A 50 -16.52 -15.73 12.53
CA ASN A 50 -15.38 -14.82 12.47
C ASN A 50 -15.43 -13.91 11.24
N ILE A 51 -15.91 -14.43 10.10
CA ILE A 51 -16.08 -13.63 8.88
C ILE A 51 -17.08 -12.51 9.10
N ASN A 52 -18.24 -12.83 9.71
CA ASN A 52 -19.28 -11.84 10.00
C ASN A 52 -18.78 -10.78 11.00
N GLU A 53 -18.07 -11.21 12.04
CA GLU A 53 -17.51 -10.31 13.04
C GLU A 53 -16.41 -9.41 12.49
N VAL A 54 -15.53 -9.91 11.63
CA VAL A 54 -14.48 -9.08 11.06
C VAL A 54 -15.04 -8.04 10.07
N GLU A 55 -16.09 -8.38 9.31
CA GLU A 55 -16.81 -7.42 8.47
C GLU A 55 -17.50 -6.33 9.32
N ARG A 56 -18.16 -6.74 10.41
CA ARG A 56 -18.79 -5.80 11.35
C ARG A 56 -17.77 -4.87 12.01
N LEU A 57 -16.67 -5.43 12.51
CA LEU A 57 -15.58 -4.66 13.12
C LEU A 57 -14.95 -3.67 12.12
N ALA A 58 -14.77 -4.08 10.86
CA ALA A 58 -14.26 -3.19 9.83
C ALA A 58 -15.22 -2.01 9.59
N CYS A 59 -16.53 -2.26 9.45
CA CYS A 59 -17.51 -1.19 9.32
C CYS A 59 -17.49 -0.22 10.51
N GLU A 60 -17.42 -0.75 11.72
CA GLU A 60 -17.40 0.04 12.96
C GLU A 60 -16.12 0.88 13.10
N LYS A 61 -14.95 0.28 12.83
CA LYS A 61 -13.65 0.91 13.07
C LYS A 61 -13.18 1.81 11.93
N ILE A 62 -13.55 1.48 10.70
CA ILE A 62 -13.14 2.24 9.51
C ILE A 62 -14.18 3.30 9.14
N GLY A 63 -15.47 3.03 9.38
CA GLY A 63 -16.54 3.98 9.14
C GLY A 63 -17.22 3.83 7.76
N CYS A 64 -17.09 2.66 7.12
CA CYS A 64 -17.85 2.30 5.92
C CYS A 64 -19.18 1.61 6.26
N ARG A 65 -20.14 1.62 5.34
CA ARG A 65 -21.43 0.94 5.55
C ARG A 65 -21.35 -0.57 5.36
N TYR A 66 -20.54 -1.02 4.41
CA TYR A 66 -20.43 -2.43 4.05
C TYR A 66 -18.99 -2.83 3.85
N ALA A 67 -18.66 -4.00 4.37
CA ALA A 67 -17.37 -4.65 4.22
C ALA A 67 -17.58 -6.06 3.70
N VAL A 68 -16.70 -6.52 2.80
CA VAL A 68 -16.71 -7.88 2.26
C VAL A 68 -15.33 -8.49 2.44
N ALA A 69 -15.22 -9.46 3.33
CA ALA A 69 -13.96 -10.14 3.63
C ALA A 69 -13.57 -11.08 2.48
N LEU A 70 -12.35 -10.91 1.98
CA LEU A 70 -11.80 -11.60 0.81
C LEU A 70 -10.45 -12.25 1.13
N SER A 71 -9.99 -13.12 0.25
CA SER A 71 -8.78 -13.93 0.42
C SER A 71 -7.47 -13.11 0.39
N ALA A 72 -7.50 -11.92 -0.19
CA ALA A 72 -6.34 -11.01 -0.30
C ALA A 72 -6.77 -9.58 -0.61
N GLY A 73 -5.90 -8.60 -0.34
CA GLY A 73 -6.09 -7.22 -0.81
C GLY A 73 -6.17 -7.13 -2.34
N THR A 74 -5.37 -7.93 -3.06
CA THR A 74 -5.45 -8.03 -4.52
C THR A 74 -6.82 -8.52 -5.00
N ALA A 75 -7.45 -9.46 -4.28
CA ALA A 75 -8.81 -9.89 -4.59
C ALA A 75 -9.83 -8.77 -4.38
N ALA A 76 -9.64 -7.94 -3.35
CA ALA A 76 -10.48 -6.77 -3.10
C ALA A 76 -10.34 -5.71 -4.20
N LEU A 77 -9.12 -5.41 -4.62
CA LEU A 77 -8.86 -4.50 -5.74
C LEU A 77 -9.42 -5.04 -7.06
N HIS A 78 -9.31 -6.35 -7.31
CA HIS A 78 -9.88 -6.97 -8.50
C HIS A 78 -11.40 -6.83 -8.53
N MET A 79 -12.06 -7.10 -7.41
CA MET A 79 -13.51 -6.88 -7.31
C MET A 79 -13.90 -5.42 -7.49
N ALA A 80 -13.09 -4.48 -6.99
CA ALA A 80 -13.30 -3.05 -7.16
C ALA A 80 -13.19 -2.61 -8.63
N VAL A 81 -12.16 -3.08 -9.34
CA VAL A 81 -11.96 -2.80 -10.78
C VAL A 81 -13.12 -3.38 -11.61
N ARG A 82 -13.56 -4.59 -11.28
CA ARG A 82 -14.71 -5.24 -11.93
C ARG A 82 -16.02 -4.49 -11.65
N LEU A 83 -16.26 -4.03 -10.40
CA LEU A 83 -17.42 -3.19 -10.05
C LEU A 83 -17.41 -1.87 -10.80
N ALA A 84 -16.23 -1.27 -10.99
CA ALA A 84 -16.07 -0.04 -11.77
C ALA A 84 -16.37 -0.22 -13.26
N GLY A 85 -16.59 -1.46 -13.71
CA GLY A 85 -17.02 -1.80 -15.07
C GLY A 85 -15.90 -1.74 -16.10
N VAL A 86 -14.64 -1.85 -15.70
CA VAL A 86 -13.48 -1.91 -16.60
C VAL A 86 -13.61 -3.11 -17.55
N LYS A 87 -13.35 -2.85 -18.81
CA LYS A 87 -13.42 -3.84 -19.90
C LYS A 87 -12.10 -3.87 -20.67
N SER A 88 -11.95 -4.90 -21.50
CA SER A 88 -10.80 -5.05 -22.36
C SER A 88 -10.56 -3.81 -23.23
N GLY A 89 -9.37 -3.23 -23.14
CA GLY A 89 -8.95 -2.03 -23.85
C GLY A 89 -9.25 -0.70 -23.16
N ASP A 90 -10.05 -0.70 -22.08
CA ASP A 90 -10.30 0.53 -21.31
C ASP A 90 -9.01 1.01 -20.63
N LYS A 91 -8.70 2.29 -20.78
CA LYS A 91 -7.62 2.90 -20.02
C LYS A 91 -8.08 3.23 -18.59
N VAL A 92 -7.20 2.97 -17.62
CA VAL A 92 -7.43 3.24 -16.21
C VAL A 92 -6.23 3.99 -15.65
N PHE A 93 -6.47 5.12 -15.00
CA PHE A 93 -5.40 5.83 -14.29
C PHE A 93 -5.07 5.13 -12.98
N CYS A 94 -3.79 5.02 -12.66
CA CYS A 94 -3.35 4.44 -11.39
C CYS A 94 -2.08 5.13 -10.88
N SER A 95 -1.88 5.06 -9.56
CA SER A 95 -0.65 5.52 -8.92
C SER A 95 0.57 4.82 -9.51
N ASP A 96 1.63 5.57 -9.78
CA ASP A 96 2.89 5.03 -10.30
C ASP A 96 3.77 4.44 -9.18
N MET A 97 3.90 5.17 -8.07
CA MET A 97 4.58 4.67 -6.87
C MET A 97 3.60 3.86 -6.03
N THR A 98 3.54 2.57 -6.29
CA THR A 98 2.66 1.64 -5.58
C THR A 98 3.18 0.22 -5.67
N PHE A 99 2.57 -0.69 -4.92
CA PHE A 99 2.78 -2.12 -5.08
C PHE A 99 2.02 -2.64 -6.31
N ASP A 100 2.57 -3.63 -6.97
CA ASP A 100 2.04 -4.20 -8.22
C ASP A 100 0.57 -4.68 -8.12
N ALA A 101 0.11 -5.04 -6.91
CA ALA A 101 -1.27 -5.43 -6.66
C ALA A 101 -2.31 -4.32 -6.92
N THR A 102 -1.90 -3.05 -6.92
CA THR A 102 -2.75 -1.92 -7.32
C THR A 102 -3.06 -1.95 -8.81
N VAL A 103 -2.13 -2.45 -9.62
CA VAL A 103 -2.15 -2.39 -11.09
C VAL A 103 -2.67 -3.68 -11.71
N ASN A 104 -2.21 -4.83 -11.24
CA ASN A 104 -2.55 -6.15 -11.80
C ASN A 104 -4.05 -6.35 -12.04
N PRO A 105 -4.97 -5.94 -11.13
CA PRO A 105 -6.41 -6.09 -11.32
C PRO A 105 -6.96 -5.38 -12.57
N ILE A 106 -6.36 -4.26 -12.97
CA ILE A 106 -6.71 -3.57 -14.21
C ILE A 106 -6.45 -4.50 -15.39
N VAL A 107 -5.29 -5.15 -15.40
CA VAL A 107 -4.88 -6.07 -16.47
C VAL A 107 -5.69 -7.37 -16.43
N TYR A 108 -6.11 -7.84 -15.24
CA TYR A 108 -6.99 -9.03 -15.13
C TYR A 108 -8.32 -8.83 -15.85
N GLU A 109 -8.89 -7.63 -15.82
CA GLU A 109 -10.12 -7.28 -16.57
C GLU A 109 -9.83 -6.85 -18.03
N GLY A 110 -8.56 -6.95 -18.49
CA GLY A 110 -8.13 -6.56 -19.83
C GLY A 110 -7.97 -5.07 -20.05
N GLY A 111 -8.02 -4.27 -18.98
CA GLY A 111 -7.77 -2.84 -19.01
C GLY A 111 -6.29 -2.50 -19.25
N VAL A 112 -6.03 -1.27 -19.62
CA VAL A 112 -4.71 -0.73 -19.92
C VAL A 112 -4.36 0.32 -18.85
N PRO A 113 -3.43 0.05 -17.94
CA PRO A 113 -3.02 1.03 -16.94
C PRO A 113 -2.29 2.21 -17.59
N VAL A 114 -2.60 3.42 -17.13
CA VAL A 114 -1.87 4.65 -17.41
C VAL A 114 -1.43 5.22 -16.08
N PHE A 115 -0.13 5.33 -15.89
CA PHE A 115 0.48 5.69 -14.63
C PHE A 115 0.49 7.20 -14.42
N ILE A 116 0.12 7.63 -13.23
CA ILE A 116 0.15 9.03 -12.81
C ILE A 116 1.30 9.22 -11.83
N ASP A 117 2.15 10.19 -12.13
CA ASP A 117 3.33 10.50 -11.33
C ASP A 117 2.98 10.87 -9.88
N THR A 118 3.98 10.90 -9.04
CA THR A 118 3.90 11.25 -7.61
C THR A 118 4.35 12.68 -7.35
N GLU A 119 3.87 13.27 -6.26
CA GLU A 119 4.30 14.56 -5.77
C GLU A 119 5.19 14.44 -4.51
N TYR A 120 5.93 15.49 -4.19
CA TYR A 120 6.96 15.44 -3.13
C TYR A 120 6.42 15.50 -1.70
N ASP A 121 5.24 16.07 -1.49
CA ASP A 121 4.73 16.36 -0.14
C ASP A 121 4.26 15.11 0.60
N THR A 122 3.82 14.08 -0.14
CA THR A 122 3.30 12.82 0.43
C THR A 122 3.82 11.57 -0.28
N TRP A 123 4.53 11.72 -1.42
CA TRP A 123 4.96 10.65 -2.33
C TRP A 123 3.80 9.85 -2.94
N ASN A 124 2.61 10.41 -2.94
CA ASN A 124 1.42 9.81 -3.54
C ASN A 124 1.08 10.47 -4.89
N MET A 125 0.01 10.00 -5.53
CA MET A 125 -0.44 10.50 -6.82
C MET A 125 -0.49 12.03 -6.86
N ASP A 126 0.15 12.63 -7.87
CA ASP A 126 0.14 14.08 -8.10
C ASP A 126 -1.20 14.53 -8.70
N PRO A 127 -1.99 15.37 -8.01
CA PRO A 127 -3.24 15.90 -8.56
C PRO A 127 -3.06 16.69 -9.87
N VAL A 128 -1.93 17.40 -10.02
CA VAL A 128 -1.63 18.16 -11.25
C VAL A 128 -1.40 17.22 -12.42
N ALA A 129 -0.63 16.15 -12.21
CA ALA A 129 -0.42 15.11 -13.21
C ALA A 129 -1.73 14.37 -13.54
N LEU A 130 -2.58 14.12 -12.53
CA LEU A 130 -3.89 13.50 -12.74
C LEU A 130 -4.82 14.37 -13.61
N GLU A 131 -4.89 15.68 -13.35
CA GLU A 131 -5.70 16.59 -14.17
C GLU A 131 -5.18 16.64 -15.61
N LYS A 132 -3.86 16.69 -15.77
CA LYS A 132 -3.19 16.61 -17.06
C LYS A 132 -3.49 15.30 -17.80
N ALA A 133 -3.53 14.19 -17.08
CA ALA A 133 -3.88 12.91 -17.67
C ALA A 133 -5.30 12.89 -18.25
N PHE A 134 -6.28 13.53 -17.59
CA PHE A 134 -7.63 13.66 -18.12
C PHE A 134 -7.70 14.57 -19.37
N GLU A 135 -6.80 15.54 -19.50
CA GLU A 135 -6.72 16.34 -20.74
C GLU A 135 -6.18 15.50 -21.91
N ILE A 136 -5.25 14.58 -21.65
CA ILE A 136 -4.63 13.70 -22.64
C ILE A 136 -5.54 12.50 -22.99
N TYR A 137 -6.23 11.96 -21.99
CA TYR A 137 -7.07 10.76 -22.10
C TYR A 137 -8.49 11.04 -21.58
N PRO A 138 -9.29 11.86 -22.29
CA PRO A 138 -10.60 12.31 -21.81
C PRO A 138 -11.65 11.20 -21.71
N GLU A 139 -11.37 10.03 -22.30
CA GLU A 139 -12.23 8.85 -22.24
C GLU A 139 -12.15 8.10 -20.90
N VAL A 140 -11.10 8.30 -20.10
CA VAL A 140 -10.89 7.55 -18.85
C VAL A 140 -11.98 7.86 -17.82
N ARG A 141 -12.47 6.82 -17.14
CA ARG A 141 -13.54 6.90 -16.14
C ARG A 141 -13.22 6.22 -14.82
N VAL A 142 -12.04 5.62 -14.68
CA VAL A 142 -11.63 4.91 -13.47
C VAL A 142 -10.23 5.35 -13.08
N VAL A 143 -10.06 5.69 -11.79
CA VAL A 143 -8.79 6.07 -11.18
C VAL A 143 -8.54 5.18 -9.96
N VAL A 144 -7.41 4.49 -9.92
CA VAL A 144 -6.97 3.70 -8.77
C VAL A 144 -5.89 4.46 -8.01
N VAL A 145 -6.19 4.85 -6.78
CA VAL A 145 -5.33 5.68 -5.94
C VAL A 145 -4.80 4.86 -4.78
N ALA A 146 -3.49 4.72 -4.66
CA ALA A 146 -2.85 4.09 -3.51
C ALA A 146 -2.40 5.12 -2.47
N HIS A 147 -2.33 4.70 -1.21
CA HIS A 147 -1.78 5.46 -0.09
C HIS A 147 -0.46 4.84 0.34
N LEU A 148 0.62 5.31 -0.28
CA LEU A 148 1.95 4.71 -0.20
C LEU A 148 2.48 4.67 1.24
N TYR A 149 2.91 3.49 1.68
CA TYR A 149 3.56 3.23 2.97
C TYR A 149 2.78 3.72 4.20
N GLY A 150 1.46 3.84 4.07
CA GLY A 150 0.59 4.28 5.15
C GLY A 150 0.38 5.78 5.25
N THR A 151 0.78 6.53 4.23
CA THR A 151 0.61 7.99 4.15
C THR A 151 -0.57 8.33 3.25
N PRO A 152 -1.61 9.03 3.72
CA PRO A 152 -2.69 9.52 2.86
C PRO A 152 -2.17 10.52 1.82
N GLY A 153 -2.62 10.38 0.56
CA GLY A 153 -2.36 11.36 -0.51
C GLY A 153 -3.22 12.61 -0.40
N LYS A 154 -3.14 13.49 -1.40
CA LYS A 154 -3.93 14.74 -1.51
C LYS A 154 -5.39 14.45 -1.91
N ILE A 155 -6.12 13.82 -1.00
CA ILE A 155 -7.44 13.20 -1.24
C ILE A 155 -8.48 14.20 -1.77
N ASP A 156 -8.56 15.39 -1.19
CA ASP A 156 -9.57 16.40 -1.60
C ASP A 156 -9.35 16.88 -3.03
N GLU A 157 -8.09 17.11 -3.41
CA GLU A 157 -7.72 17.54 -4.76
C GLU A 157 -8.01 16.42 -5.77
N ILE A 158 -7.60 15.19 -5.49
CA ILE A 158 -7.87 14.03 -6.34
C ILE A 158 -9.39 13.82 -6.50
N ARG A 159 -10.16 13.89 -5.41
CA ARG A 159 -11.64 13.77 -5.46
C ARG A 159 -12.29 14.90 -6.26
N ALA A 160 -11.80 16.13 -6.14
CA ALA A 160 -12.31 17.26 -6.90
C ALA A 160 -12.10 17.06 -8.41
N ILE A 161 -10.92 16.62 -8.81
CA ILE A 161 -10.59 16.30 -10.20
C ILE A 161 -11.45 15.14 -10.70
N CYS A 162 -11.52 14.02 -9.99
CA CYS A 162 -12.34 12.88 -10.39
C CYS A 162 -13.83 13.25 -10.54
N ARG A 163 -14.37 14.09 -9.66
CA ARG A 163 -15.75 14.62 -9.81
C ARG A 163 -15.92 15.45 -11.08
N LYS A 164 -14.95 16.34 -11.38
CA LYS A 164 -14.97 17.16 -12.60
C LYS A 164 -15.09 16.33 -13.87
N TYR A 165 -14.39 15.19 -13.91
CA TYR A 165 -14.34 14.27 -15.06
C TYR A 165 -15.32 13.09 -14.95
N ASN A 166 -16.17 13.05 -13.92
CA ASN A 166 -17.12 11.97 -13.65
C ASN A 166 -16.45 10.60 -13.61
N ALA A 167 -15.30 10.52 -12.91
CA ALA A 167 -14.52 9.30 -12.78
C ALA A 167 -14.78 8.60 -11.44
N ILE A 168 -14.82 7.27 -11.48
CA ILE A 168 -14.91 6.38 -10.32
C ILE A 168 -13.54 6.33 -9.65
N ILE A 169 -13.48 6.48 -8.33
CA ILE A 169 -12.27 6.29 -7.55
C ILE A 169 -12.30 4.91 -6.91
N ILE A 170 -11.24 4.14 -7.13
CA ILE A 170 -10.89 2.95 -6.37
C ILE A 170 -9.75 3.33 -5.45
N GLU A 171 -9.93 3.15 -4.15
CA GLU A 171 -8.92 3.47 -3.15
C GLU A 171 -8.18 2.21 -2.72
N ASP A 172 -6.90 2.17 -2.97
CA ASP A 172 -6.01 1.15 -2.42
C ASP A 172 -5.46 1.63 -1.07
N ALA A 173 -6.15 1.25 -0.01
CA ALA A 173 -5.78 1.50 1.37
C ALA A 173 -5.08 0.29 2.03
N ALA A 174 -4.52 -0.63 1.23
CA ALA A 174 -3.87 -1.85 1.71
C ALA A 174 -2.68 -1.59 2.66
N GLU A 175 -2.14 -0.39 2.66
CA GLU A 175 -1.01 0.03 3.49
C GLU A 175 -1.39 1.05 4.56
N SER A 176 -2.57 1.66 4.43
CA SER A 176 -2.97 2.81 5.22
C SER A 176 -4.11 2.55 6.22
N LEU A 177 -4.41 1.28 6.53
CA LEU A 177 -5.41 0.96 7.55
C LEU A 177 -5.08 1.67 8.87
N GLY A 178 -6.02 2.45 9.38
CA GLY A 178 -5.85 3.28 10.58
C GLY A 178 -5.24 4.66 10.33
N ALA A 179 -4.75 4.95 9.12
CA ALA A 179 -4.39 6.32 8.73
C ALA A 179 -5.65 7.16 8.48
N SER A 180 -5.56 8.47 8.65
CA SER A 180 -6.70 9.38 8.43
C SER A 180 -6.30 10.64 7.66
N TYR A 181 -7.27 11.19 6.93
CA TYR A 181 -7.20 12.49 6.29
C TYR A 181 -8.37 13.35 6.78
N LYS A 182 -8.07 14.51 7.38
CA LYS A 182 -9.06 15.39 8.03
C LYS A 182 -9.98 14.66 9.02
N GLY A 183 -9.41 13.71 9.77
CA GLY A 183 -10.13 12.93 10.78
C GLY A 183 -10.99 11.79 10.22
N VAL A 184 -11.02 11.57 8.92
CA VAL A 184 -11.71 10.46 8.25
C VAL A 184 -10.68 9.40 7.86
N GLN A 185 -10.94 8.14 8.21
CA GLN A 185 -10.00 7.06 7.95
C GLN A 185 -9.93 6.71 6.46
N THR A 186 -8.71 6.40 5.96
CA THR A 186 -8.50 5.81 4.63
C THR A 186 -9.24 4.48 4.48
N GLY A 187 -9.62 4.14 3.26
CA GLY A 187 -10.52 3.02 2.97
C GLY A 187 -11.99 3.44 2.88
N THR A 188 -12.26 4.76 2.86
CA THR A 188 -13.63 5.32 2.78
C THR A 188 -13.78 6.45 1.76
N PHE A 189 -12.71 6.81 1.05
CA PHE A 189 -12.69 7.97 0.15
C PHE A 189 -13.08 7.64 -1.29
N GLY A 190 -12.87 6.39 -1.72
CA GLY A 190 -13.27 5.89 -3.02
C GLY A 190 -14.72 5.40 -3.05
N HIS A 191 -15.23 5.11 -4.25
CA HIS A 191 -16.49 4.40 -4.44
C HIS A 191 -16.35 2.94 -3.97
N TYR A 192 -15.19 2.36 -4.25
CA TYR A 192 -14.77 1.03 -3.84
C TYR A 192 -13.36 1.13 -3.23
N ASN A 193 -13.15 0.53 -2.08
CA ASN A 193 -11.92 0.66 -1.34
C ASN A 193 -11.41 -0.72 -0.94
N ALA A 194 -10.10 -0.90 -0.92
CA ALA A 194 -9.48 -2.17 -0.59
C ALA A 194 -8.50 -2.02 0.57
N ILE A 195 -8.56 -2.94 1.53
CA ILE A 195 -7.57 -3.11 2.59
C ILE A 195 -6.95 -4.50 2.53
N SER A 196 -5.77 -4.66 3.13
CA SER A 196 -5.02 -5.91 3.14
C SER A 196 -4.67 -6.32 4.57
N PHE A 197 -4.77 -7.63 4.82
CA PHE A 197 -4.32 -8.30 6.04
C PHE A 197 -3.17 -9.28 5.76
N ASN A 198 -2.38 -9.01 4.72
CA ASN A 198 -1.21 -9.83 4.43
C ASN A 198 -0.23 -9.83 5.61
N GLY A 199 0.67 -10.83 5.67
CA GLY A 199 1.57 -11.09 6.79
C GLY A 199 2.37 -9.90 7.33
N ASN A 200 2.73 -8.95 6.45
CA ASN A 200 3.54 -7.79 6.79
C ASN A 200 2.77 -6.49 7.01
N LYS A 201 1.43 -6.50 6.98
CA LYS A 201 0.60 -5.29 7.16
C LYS A 201 0.49 -4.87 8.62
N ILE A 202 -0.04 -3.67 8.87
CA ILE A 202 -0.14 -3.07 10.21
C ILE A 202 -0.86 -3.97 11.22
N ILE A 203 -1.86 -4.72 10.77
CA ILE A 203 -2.42 -5.91 11.39
C ILE A 203 -2.55 -7.01 10.33
N THR A 204 -2.49 -8.26 10.76
CA THR A 204 -2.40 -9.40 9.84
C THR A 204 -3.45 -10.47 10.08
N GLY A 205 -3.83 -11.16 9.01
CA GLY A 205 -4.49 -12.46 9.03
C GLY A 205 -3.61 -13.58 8.50
N SER A 206 -2.28 -13.38 8.37
CA SER A 206 -1.33 -14.12 7.55
C SER A 206 -1.58 -13.94 6.04
N SER A 207 -2.82 -13.88 5.65
CA SER A 207 -3.37 -13.48 4.35
C SER A 207 -4.69 -12.76 4.58
N GLY A 208 -5.43 -12.47 3.51
CA GLY A 208 -6.72 -11.80 3.62
C GLY A 208 -6.70 -10.36 3.13
N GLY A 209 -7.87 -9.87 2.87
CA GLY A 209 -8.15 -8.50 2.48
C GLY A 209 -9.65 -8.23 2.61
N MET A 210 -10.08 -7.03 2.27
CA MET A 210 -11.47 -6.67 2.38
C MET A 210 -11.80 -5.57 1.38
N LEU A 211 -12.93 -5.69 0.72
CA LEU A 211 -13.53 -4.59 -0.02
C LEU A 211 -14.47 -3.82 0.90
N LEU A 212 -14.36 -2.50 0.87
CA LEU A 212 -15.18 -1.56 1.64
C LEU A 212 -15.95 -0.65 0.69
N THR A 213 -17.23 -0.43 0.97
CA THR A 213 -18.08 0.44 0.17
C THR A 213 -19.31 0.91 0.96
N ASP A 214 -19.95 1.97 0.50
CA ASP A 214 -21.25 2.43 1.00
C ASP A 214 -22.43 1.96 0.13
N ASP A 215 -22.15 1.20 -0.92
CA ASP A 215 -23.12 0.64 -1.85
C ASP A 215 -23.44 -0.82 -1.48
N LEU A 216 -24.70 -1.06 -1.08
CA LEU A 216 -25.18 -2.42 -0.72
C LEU A 216 -25.18 -3.36 -1.91
N GLU A 217 -25.57 -2.86 -3.10
CA GLU A 217 -25.65 -3.70 -4.31
C GLU A 217 -24.25 -4.16 -4.71
N ALA A 218 -23.28 -3.24 -4.68
CA ALA A 218 -21.87 -3.55 -4.92
C ALA A 218 -21.35 -4.59 -3.91
N ALA A 219 -21.63 -4.41 -2.61
CA ALA A 219 -21.21 -5.36 -1.58
C ALA A 219 -21.81 -6.76 -1.81
N ASN A 220 -23.10 -6.85 -2.14
CA ASN A 220 -23.76 -8.11 -2.43
C ASN A 220 -23.22 -8.76 -3.71
N LYS A 221 -22.92 -7.97 -4.72
CA LYS A 221 -22.32 -8.42 -5.95
C LYS A 221 -20.95 -9.06 -5.72
N VAL A 222 -20.11 -8.42 -4.90
CA VAL A 222 -18.80 -8.96 -4.51
C VAL A 222 -18.93 -10.24 -3.69
N ARG A 223 -19.89 -10.33 -2.76
CA ARG A 223 -20.16 -11.58 -2.04
C ARG A 223 -20.49 -12.71 -3.00
N LYS A 224 -21.35 -12.46 -3.99
CA LYS A 224 -21.72 -13.42 -5.03
C LYS A 224 -20.48 -13.83 -5.85
N TRP A 225 -19.76 -12.86 -6.41
CA TRP A 225 -18.58 -13.11 -7.24
C TRP A 225 -17.48 -13.87 -6.49
N SER A 226 -17.26 -13.54 -5.23
CA SER A 226 -16.23 -14.19 -4.41
C SER A 226 -16.53 -15.64 -4.03
N THR A 227 -17.74 -16.11 -4.30
CA THR A 227 -18.22 -17.47 -4.05
C THR A 227 -18.71 -18.16 -5.34
N GLN A 228 -17.95 -18.01 -6.42
CA GLN A 228 -18.18 -18.64 -7.73
C GLN A 228 -19.43 -18.11 -8.47
N SER A 229 -19.99 -16.95 -8.11
CA SER A 229 -21.24 -16.41 -8.69
C SER A 229 -22.40 -17.39 -8.70
N ARG A 230 -22.53 -18.19 -7.64
CA ARG A 230 -23.60 -19.17 -7.52
C ARG A 230 -24.95 -18.47 -7.36
N GLU A 231 -25.93 -18.91 -8.16
CA GLU A 231 -27.33 -18.48 -8.07
C GLU A 231 -28.07 -19.17 -6.93
N ASN A 232 -29.16 -18.55 -6.48
CA ASN A 232 -30.07 -19.16 -5.52
C ASN A 232 -31.04 -20.11 -6.23
N ALA A 233 -30.53 -21.29 -6.60
CA ALA A 233 -31.29 -22.35 -7.30
C ALA A 233 -31.12 -23.68 -6.54
N PRO A 234 -32.04 -24.66 -6.71
CA PRO A 234 -31.92 -26.00 -6.12
C PRO A 234 -30.66 -26.77 -6.58
N TRP A 235 -30.10 -26.39 -7.72
CA TRP A 235 -28.88 -26.96 -8.29
C TRP A 235 -27.79 -25.87 -8.38
N TYR A 236 -26.55 -26.24 -8.71
CA TYR A 236 -25.48 -25.32 -9.01
C TYR A 236 -25.71 -24.65 -10.35
N GLN A 237 -26.12 -23.38 -10.33
CA GLN A 237 -26.30 -22.51 -11.48
C GLN A 237 -25.41 -21.30 -11.40
N HIS A 238 -24.81 -20.92 -12.52
CA HIS A 238 -23.90 -19.80 -12.64
C HIS A 238 -24.25 -19.01 -13.90
N GLU A 239 -24.70 -17.77 -13.77
CA GLU A 239 -25.11 -16.92 -14.89
C GLU A 239 -24.02 -15.92 -15.26
N GLU A 240 -22.98 -15.80 -14.42
CA GLU A 240 -21.84 -14.93 -14.63
C GLU A 240 -20.57 -15.52 -14.05
N LEU A 241 -19.42 -15.00 -14.51
CA LEU A 241 -18.11 -15.42 -14.02
C LEU A 241 -17.94 -15.05 -12.54
N GLY A 242 -17.53 -16.01 -11.73
CA GLY A 242 -17.20 -15.85 -10.33
C GLY A 242 -15.80 -16.37 -9.99
N TYR A 243 -15.41 -16.19 -8.72
CA TYR A 243 -14.08 -16.48 -8.22
C TYR A 243 -14.17 -17.23 -6.88
N ASN A 244 -13.09 -17.85 -6.49
CA ASN A 244 -12.91 -18.38 -5.13
C ASN A 244 -12.10 -17.37 -4.30
N TYR A 245 -12.70 -16.24 -3.96
CA TYR A 245 -12.05 -15.12 -3.30
C TYR A 245 -12.57 -14.85 -1.88
N ARG A 246 -13.49 -15.65 -1.36
CA ARG A 246 -14.01 -15.45 -0.01
C ARG A 246 -12.94 -15.76 1.04
N MET A 247 -12.82 -14.94 2.08
CA MET A 247 -11.92 -15.18 3.21
C MET A 247 -12.33 -16.45 3.96
N SER A 248 -11.37 -17.23 4.45
CA SER A 248 -11.68 -18.37 5.32
C SER A 248 -12.01 -17.90 6.74
N ASN A 249 -12.87 -18.67 7.44
CA ASN A 249 -13.25 -18.37 8.82
C ASN A 249 -12.07 -18.42 9.81
N VAL A 250 -11.03 -19.21 9.49
CA VAL A 250 -9.80 -19.30 10.28
C VAL A 250 -8.98 -18.01 10.16
N ILE A 251 -8.74 -17.55 8.93
CA ILE A 251 -8.04 -16.29 8.65
C ILE A 251 -8.81 -15.11 9.25
N ALA A 252 -10.13 -15.09 9.09
CA ALA A 252 -10.98 -14.09 9.72
C ALA A 252 -10.86 -14.11 11.26
N GLY A 253 -10.66 -15.27 11.87
CA GLY A 253 -10.38 -15.40 13.30
C GLY A 253 -9.08 -14.71 13.71
N VAL A 254 -8.01 -14.90 12.93
CA VAL A 254 -6.74 -14.19 13.17
C VAL A 254 -6.95 -12.68 13.06
N VAL A 255 -7.56 -12.19 11.99
CA VAL A 255 -7.83 -10.76 11.78
C VAL A 255 -8.69 -10.20 12.93
N ARG A 256 -9.71 -10.95 13.36
CA ARG A 256 -10.58 -10.56 14.49
C ARG A 256 -9.78 -10.35 15.77
N GLY A 257 -8.80 -11.21 16.05
CA GLY A 257 -7.90 -11.09 17.20
C GLY A 257 -6.94 -9.90 17.10
N GLN A 258 -6.59 -9.47 15.89
CA GLN A 258 -5.67 -8.37 15.65
C GLN A 258 -6.32 -6.98 15.72
N PHE A 259 -7.58 -6.83 15.35
CA PHE A 259 -8.26 -5.51 15.29
C PHE A 259 -8.18 -4.70 16.60
N PRO A 260 -8.30 -5.29 17.81
CA PRO A 260 -8.16 -4.53 19.06
C PRO A 260 -6.81 -3.85 19.23
N TYR A 261 -5.76 -4.35 18.61
CA TYR A 261 -4.38 -3.89 18.75
C TYR A 261 -3.93 -2.91 17.65
N LEU A 262 -4.80 -2.57 16.70
CA LEU A 262 -4.47 -1.66 15.60
C LEU A 262 -3.91 -0.31 16.09
N ALA A 263 -4.56 0.31 17.07
CA ALA A 263 -4.11 1.60 17.61
C ALA A 263 -2.75 1.50 18.33
N GLU A 264 -2.51 0.39 19.03
CA GLU A 264 -1.23 0.12 19.68
C GLU A 264 -0.11 -0.04 18.63
N HIS A 265 -0.35 -0.82 17.56
CA HIS A 265 0.63 -0.99 16.48
C HIS A 265 0.97 0.35 15.81
N ILE A 266 -0.03 1.19 15.54
CA ILE A 266 0.18 2.52 14.97
C ILE A 266 1.04 3.38 15.93
N ALA A 267 0.74 3.36 17.22
CA ALA A 267 1.52 4.12 18.21
C ALA A 267 2.98 3.64 18.28
N GLN A 268 3.22 2.33 18.23
CA GLN A 268 4.56 1.75 18.19
C GLN A 268 5.31 2.16 16.92
N LYS A 269 4.67 2.08 15.75
CA LYS A 269 5.25 2.50 14.47
C LYS A 269 5.56 3.99 14.44
N LYS A 270 4.67 4.83 14.97
CA LYS A 270 4.90 6.28 15.13
C LYS A 270 6.13 6.54 16.01
N ALA A 271 6.25 5.85 17.14
CA ALA A 271 7.40 5.99 18.02
C ALA A 271 8.73 5.58 17.34
N ILE A 272 8.70 4.57 16.46
CA ILE A 272 9.86 4.16 15.65
C ILE A 272 10.20 5.28 14.64
N TYR A 273 9.22 5.78 13.90
CA TYR A 273 9.40 6.87 12.93
C TYR A 273 10.02 8.12 13.59
N GLU A 274 9.47 8.56 14.71
CA GLU A 274 9.99 9.74 15.44
C GLU A 274 11.43 9.51 15.99
N ARG A 275 11.74 8.29 16.39
CA ARG A 275 13.11 7.93 16.81
C ARG A 275 14.08 8.02 15.65
N TYR A 276 13.73 7.54 14.47
CA TYR A 276 14.55 7.68 13.26
C TYR A 276 14.70 9.14 12.87
N LYS A 277 13.61 9.90 12.84
CA LYS A 277 13.61 11.32 12.52
C LYS A 277 14.54 12.11 13.44
N GLN A 278 14.51 11.82 14.74
CA GLN A 278 15.43 12.43 15.71
C GLN A 278 16.87 11.95 15.50
N GLY A 279 17.08 10.68 15.22
CA GLY A 279 18.42 10.11 15.00
C GLY A 279 19.09 10.61 13.72
N PHE A 280 18.32 10.95 12.72
CA PHE A 280 18.82 11.39 11.40
C PHE A 280 18.84 12.91 11.21
N LYS A 281 18.42 13.71 12.21
CA LYS A 281 18.22 15.15 12.09
C LYS A 281 19.45 15.94 11.58
N ASP A 282 20.66 15.44 11.84
CA ASP A 282 21.92 16.08 11.46
C ASP A 282 22.60 15.36 10.27
N LEU A 283 21.92 14.38 9.65
CA LEU A 283 22.39 13.66 8.48
C LEU A 283 21.72 14.18 7.21
N PRO A 284 22.38 14.07 6.05
CA PRO A 284 21.81 14.51 4.77
C PRO A 284 20.81 13.47 4.25
N VAL A 285 19.71 13.29 4.97
CA VAL A 285 18.62 12.38 4.63
C VAL A 285 17.28 12.98 5.02
N THR A 286 16.26 12.67 4.22
CA THR A 286 14.88 13.09 4.46
C THR A 286 14.02 11.85 4.69
N MET A 287 13.18 11.85 5.74
CA MET A 287 12.20 10.80 5.99
C MET A 287 10.97 10.97 5.09
N ASN A 288 10.23 9.87 4.85
CA ASN A 288 8.97 9.95 4.09
C ASN A 288 8.05 11.05 4.66
N PRO A 289 7.65 12.00 3.79
CA PRO A 289 6.85 13.16 4.20
C PRO A 289 5.38 12.81 4.34
N PHE A 290 4.62 13.68 5.00
CA PHE A 290 3.16 13.65 5.04
C PHE A 290 2.62 15.05 5.33
N ASP A 291 1.38 15.31 4.93
CA ASP A 291 0.68 16.55 5.24
C ASP A 291 0.28 16.58 6.72
N ALA A 292 1.17 17.08 7.58
CA ALA A 292 0.95 17.13 9.02
C ALA A 292 -0.27 17.98 9.45
N LYS A 293 -0.83 18.81 8.57
CA LYS A 293 -2.00 19.63 8.86
C LYS A 293 -3.31 18.85 8.68
N HIS A 294 -3.37 17.94 7.72
CA HIS A 294 -4.60 17.27 7.33
C HIS A 294 -4.56 15.76 7.46
N SER A 295 -3.35 15.16 7.54
CA SER A 295 -3.17 13.71 7.54
C SER A 295 -2.55 13.20 8.84
N GLU A 296 -2.97 12.03 9.27
CA GLU A 296 -2.31 11.23 10.28
C GLU A 296 -1.98 9.85 9.68
N PRO A 297 -0.70 9.60 9.30
CA PRO A 297 -0.28 8.31 8.78
C PRO A 297 -0.40 7.19 9.83
N ASN A 298 -0.47 5.95 9.37
CA ASN A 298 -0.31 4.80 10.27
C ASN A 298 1.15 4.41 10.49
N TYR A 299 2.10 5.08 9.81
CA TYR A 299 3.55 4.86 9.90
C TYR A 299 3.98 3.42 9.62
N TRP A 300 3.24 2.71 8.76
CA TRP A 300 3.50 1.30 8.46
C TRP A 300 4.99 1.03 8.17
N LEU A 301 5.60 1.83 7.31
CA LEU A 301 7.05 1.78 7.04
C LEU A 301 7.67 3.17 7.21
N SER A 302 8.85 3.20 7.83
CA SER A 302 9.72 4.36 7.85
C SER A 302 10.64 4.30 6.64
N CYS A 303 10.63 5.34 5.81
CA CYS A 303 11.42 5.42 4.61
C CYS A 303 12.36 6.62 4.69
N LEU A 304 13.51 6.52 4.03
CA LEU A 304 14.46 7.63 3.95
C LEU A 304 14.94 7.84 2.52
N LEU A 305 15.17 9.09 2.21
CA LEU A 305 15.77 9.59 0.98
C LEU A 305 17.12 10.19 1.32
N ILE A 306 18.17 9.80 0.61
CA ILE A 306 19.51 10.40 0.77
C ILE A 306 19.56 11.65 -0.11
N ASP A 307 20.05 12.78 0.45
CA ASP A 307 20.21 14.02 -0.27
C ASP A 307 21.20 13.84 -1.45
N GLU A 308 20.97 14.54 -2.54
CA GLU A 308 21.72 14.36 -3.78
C GLU A 308 23.22 14.55 -3.60
N ASP A 309 23.61 15.60 -2.88
CA ASP A 309 25.01 15.93 -2.63
C ASP A 309 25.72 14.88 -1.76
N ALA A 310 24.95 14.09 -1.01
CA ALA A 310 25.45 13.02 -0.14
C ALA A 310 25.44 11.64 -0.82
N MET A 311 24.95 11.55 -2.06
CA MET A 311 24.93 10.30 -2.82
C MET A 311 26.28 10.01 -3.45
N CYS A 312 26.79 8.79 -3.26
CA CYS A 312 27.84 8.26 -4.12
C CYS A 312 27.26 7.73 -5.44
N LYS A 313 28.10 7.59 -6.46
CA LYS A 313 27.67 7.07 -7.77
C LYS A 313 27.16 5.63 -7.63
N GLN A 314 25.93 5.40 -8.05
CA GLN A 314 25.30 4.09 -8.10
C GLN A 314 24.84 3.79 -9.53
N VAL A 315 24.98 2.52 -9.95
CA VAL A 315 24.51 2.02 -11.25
C VAL A 315 23.58 0.85 -10.96
N ARG A 316 22.34 0.95 -11.41
CA ARG A 316 21.36 -0.13 -11.35
C ARG A 316 21.15 -0.78 -12.71
N GLY A 317 21.36 -2.10 -12.74
CA GLY A 317 20.89 -2.96 -13.81
C GLY A 317 19.48 -3.47 -13.55
N GLU A 318 19.03 -4.42 -14.37
CA GLU A 318 17.71 -5.06 -14.17
C GLU A 318 17.63 -5.87 -12.87
N TYR A 319 18.72 -6.50 -12.44
CA TYR A 319 18.76 -7.46 -11.34
C TYR A 319 19.85 -7.18 -10.33
N GLU A 320 20.65 -6.13 -10.52
CA GLU A 320 21.76 -5.79 -9.65
C GLU A 320 21.87 -4.28 -9.42
N ALA A 321 22.51 -3.90 -8.32
CA ALA A 321 22.87 -2.52 -8.04
C ALA A 321 24.34 -2.47 -7.63
N LEU A 322 25.16 -1.72 -8.38
CA LEU A 322 26.57 -1.50 -8.12
C LEU A 322 26.80 -0.05 -7.69
N TYR A 323 27.80 0.19 -6.87
CA TYR A 323 28.15 1.56 -6.45
C TYR A 323 29.66 1.75 -6.33
N ILE A 324 30.09 2.99 -6.46
CA ILE A 324 31.47 3.39 -6.26
C ILE A 324 31.55 4.14 -4.94
N ARG A 325 32.33 3.62 -3.99
CA ARG A 325 32.53 4.26 -2.70
C ARG A 325 33.23 5.61 -2.83
N GLU A 326 32.65 6.61 -2.20
CA GLU A 326 33.20 7.95 -2.12
C GLU A 326 33.23 8.39 -0.65
N SER A 327 34.34 9.03 -0.23
CA SER A 327 34.47 9.51 1.16
C SER A 327 33.41 10.57 1.49
N GLY A 328 32.68 10.37 2.58
CA GLY A 328 31.63 11.29 3.03
C GLY A 328 30.29 11.15 2.29
N LYS A 329 30.17 10.18 1.38
CA LYS A 329 28.95 9.87 0.64
C LYS A 329 28.52 8.43 0.85
N SER A 330 27.25 8.16 0.60
CA SER A 330 26.68 6.80 0.67
C SER A 330 25.60 6.62 -0.38
N CYS A 331 24.99 5.43 -0.44
CA CYS A 331 23.85 5.15 -1.30
C CYS A 331 22.94 4.10 -0.62
N PRO A 332 21.69 3.92 -1.08
CA PRO A 332 20.78 2.92 -0.53
C PRO A 332 21.38 1.52 -0.49
N THR A 333 22.08 1.07 -1.52
CA THR A 333 22.71 -0.24 -1.56
C THR A 333 23.74 -0.41 -0.42
N GLU A 334 24.63 0.57 -0.22
CA GLU A 334 25.61 0.52 0.87
C GLU A 334 24.95 0.52 2.26
N ILE A 335 23.89 1.34 2.46
CA ILE A 335 23.14 1.37 3.71
C ILE A 335 22.49 0.00 3.98
N LEU A 336 21.87 -0.62 2.98
CA LEU A 336 21.25 -1.93 3.12
C LEU A 336 22.26 -3.03 3.43
N GLU A 337 23.45 -3.00 2.83
CA GLU A 337 24.56 -3.89 3.17
C GLU A 337 25.01 -3.70 4.62
N LYS A 338 25.06 -2.45 5.09
CA LYS A 338 25.41 -2.15 6.49
C LYS A 338 24.35 -2.66 7.46
N LEU A 339 23.07 -2.42 7.18
CA LEU A 339 21.98 -2.96 7.99
C LEU A 339 22.07 -4.48 8.10
N ALA A 340 22.32 -5.17 6.98
CA ALA A 340 22.48 -6.64 6.96
C ALA A 340 23.66 -7.11 7.82
N GLN A 341 24.79 -6.37 7.86
CA GLN A 341 25.93 -6.66 8.74
C GLN A 341 25.57 -6.57 10.23
N TYR A 342 24.58 -5.72 10.58
CA TYR A 342 24.05 -5.60 11.94
C TYR A 342 22.85 -6.50 12.21
N ASN A 343 22.56 -7.45 11.33
CA ASN A 343 21.41 -8.36 11.41
C ASN A 343 20.06 -7.65 11.41
N ALA A 344 19.96 -6.53 10.67
CA ALA A 344 18.74 -5.78 10.46
C ALA A 344 18.36 -5.79 8.97
N GLU A 345 17.06 -5.89 8.67
CA GLU A 345 16.54 -5.86 7.32
C GLU A 345 16.16 -4.43 6.93
N GLY A 346 16.62 -4.00 5.77
CA GLY A 346 16.10 -2.87 5.02
C GLY A 346 15.82 -3.30 3.58
N ARG A 347 15.06 -2.51 2.84
CA ARG A 347 14.79 -2.75 1.42
C ARG A 347 14.81 -1.43 0.65
N PRO A 348 15.15 -1.45 -0.65
CA PRO A 348 14.95 -0.26 -1.47
C PRO A 348 13.47 0.05 -1.56
N ILE A 349 13.13 1.32 -1.73
CA ILE A 349 11.78 1.72 -2.12
C ILE A 349 11.41 1.02 -3.43
N TRP A 350 10.12 0.82 -3.63
CA TRP A 350 9.62 0.13 -4.80
C TRP A 350 10.02 0.86 -6.09
N LYS A 351 10.37 0.05 -7.08
CA LYS A 351 10.60 0.53 -8.44
C LYS A 351 9.24 0.98 -8.99
N PRO A 352 9.13 2.22 -9.51
CA PRO A 352 7.89 2.73 -10.08
C PRO A 352 7.28 1.81 -11.13
N MET A 353 5.95 1.80 -11.22
CA MET A 353 5.23 0.85 -12.06
C MET A 353 5.54 1.03 -13.55
N HIS A 354 5.61 2.28 -14.05
CA HIS A 354 5.98 2.52 -15.46
C HIS A 354 7.39 2.01 -15.82
N MET A 355 8.28 1.80 -14.83
CA MET A 355 9.62 1.23 -15.04
C MET A 355 9.65 -0.30 -14.93
N GLN A 356 8.57 -0.94 -14.52
CA GLN A 356 8.49 -2.40 -14.45
C GLN A 356 8.51 -2.99 -15.87
N PRO A 357 9.27 -4.08 -16.10
CA PRO A 357 9.38 -4.67 -17.45
C PRO A 357 8.02 -4.98 -18.10
N ILE A 358 7.05 -5.42 -17.31
CA ILE A 358 5.70 -5.76 -17.78
C ILE A 358 4.90 -4.52 -18.21
N TYR A 359 5.24 -3.31 -17.72
CA TYR A 359 4.44 -2.10 -17.94
C TYR A 359 5.18 -0.99 -18.71
N ARG A 360 6.39 -1.21 -19.19
CA ARG A 360 7.21 -0.20 -19.89
C ARG A 360 6.56 0.41 -21.13
N MET A 361 5.60 -0.27 -21.72
CA MET A 361 4.88 0.20 -22.90
C MET A 361 3.60 0.96 -22.56
N ASN A 362 3.25 1.08 -21.29
CA ASN A 362 2.06 1.78 -20.84
C ASN A 362 2.28 3.28 -20.74
N GLY A 363 1.20 4.05 -20.81
CA GLY A 363 1.24 5.51 -20.65
C GLY A 363 1.71 5.92 -19.26
N PHE A 364 2.47 7.00 -19.20
CA PHE A 364 2.94 7.64 -17.99
C PHE A 364 2.80 9.15 -18.11
N VAL A 365 2.17 9.79 -17.12
CA VAL A 365 1.87 11.22 -17.16
C VAL A 365 2.43 11.91 -15.92
N THR A 366 3.24 12.95 -16.18
CA THR A 366 3.80 13.85 -15.17
C THR A 366 3.04 15.18 -15.18
N ARG A 367 3.32 16.08 -14.23
CA ARG A 367 2.72 17.43 -14.21
C ARG A 367 3.11 18.29 -15.41
N GLU A 368 4.23 17.98 -16.09
CA GLU A 368 4.65 18.63 -17.32
C GLU A 368 4.01 18.01 -18.57
N GLY A 369 3.30 16.89 -18.43
CA GLY A 369 2.73 16.10 -19.51
C GLY A 369 3.40 14.72 -19.59
N ASN A 370 3.57 14.18 -20.81
CA ASN A 370 4.31 12.93 -21.00
C ASN A 370 5.81 13.19 -20.89
N GLY A 371 6.48 12.65 -19.90
CA GLY A 371 7.90 12.88 -19.70
C GLY A 371 8.52 12.08 -18.55
N LEU A 372 9.70 12.48 -18.13
CA LEU A 372 10.39 11.90 -16.97
C LEU A 372 9.78 12.42 -15.67
N SER A 373 9.54 11.54 -14.74
CA SER A 373 9.05 11.85 -13.39
C SER A 373 10.01 12.79 -12.65
N LEU A 374 9.45 13.70 -11.84
CA LEU A 374 10.23 14.52 -10.91
C LEU A 374 11.02 13.66 -9.89
N ILE A 375 10.45 12.53 -9.46
CA ILE A 375 11.13 11.56 -8.59
C ILE A 375 12.21 10.79 -9.39
N HIS A 376 12.07 10.65 -10.69
CA HIS A 376 13.01 9.93 -11.57
C HIS A 376 14.18 10.77 -12.06
N ILE A 377 14.09 12.09 -12.08
CA ILE A 377 15.25 12.97 -12.28
C ILE A 377 16.32 12.66 -11.24
N SER A 378 15.90 12.08 -10.14
CA SER A 378 16.77 11.65 -9.06
C SER A 378 17.04 10.15 -9.02
N GLU A 379 16.87 9.38 -10.05
CA GLU A 379 17.03 7.91 -10.15
C GLU A 379 16.40 7.13 -8.97
N PRO A 380 15.78 5.93 -9.17
CA PRO A 380 15.23 5.10 -8.09
C PRO A 380 16.30 4.61 -7.09
N THR A 381 17.44 5.24 -7.09
CA THR A 381 18.64 4.95 -6.31
C THR A 381 18.65 5.61 -4.94
N ARG A 382 17.75 6.54 -4.65
CA ARG A 382 17.84 7.40 -3.45
C ARG A 382 17.06 6.90 -2.23
N LEU A 383 16.27 5.87 -2.39
CA LEU A 383 15.25 5.51 -1.41
C LEU A 383 15.53 4.15 -0.76
N GLY A 384 15.51 4.10 0.57
CA GLY A 384 15.57 2.89 1.37
C GLY A 384 14.45 2.87 2.42
N MET A 385 13.92 1.68 2.72
CA MET A 385 12.97 1.46 3.80
C MET A 385 13.69 0.88 5.01
N ILE A 386 13.37 1.42 6.19
CA ILE A 386 13.82 0.93 7.50
C ILE A 386 12.61 0.87 8.42
N SER A 387 12.54 -0.08 9.32
CA SER A 387 11.46 -0.20 10.30
C SER A 387 11.98 -0.35 11.72
#